data_1bd47b31f70f526dd69d29371bcca22d
#
_entry.id   1bd47b31f70f526dd69d29371bcca22d
#
_cell.length_a   1.000
_cell.length_b   1.000
_cell.length_c   1.000
_cell.angle_alpha   90.00
_cell.angle_beta   90.00
_cell.angle_gamma   90.00
#
_symmetry.space_group_name_H-M   'P 1'
#
loop_
_entity.id
_entity.type
_entity.pdbx_description
1 polymer ?
#
loop_
_entity_poly.entity_id
_entity_poly.type
_entity_poly.pdbx_seq_one_letter_code
_entity_poly.pdbx_strand_id
1 'polypeptide(L)'
;TAKIRLVTTDIAEALDGAEVVYFTAPSYGQKAFFDLAVPALSDGQVIVLMPGNYGTLALKAALREAGKDVLVAETDNLPYACAATEPGVVNVRGVKKAVTLAAFPAGDYAAVEAAVDGAFCTGWRKGENVLATSMSGVNMVVHCAPMLANAGRIESEGGHFEFYYAGMTPAVCRLIEATDRERLAVARAYGLDLVSTAQTFRNQYGVEGETLYDVLQANPAFAGFAPKTLHHRFLTEDTPYSM
;
A
#
# COMPACT_ATOMS: atom_id res chain seq x y z
N THR A 1 12.76 -17.32 -11.13
CA THR A 1 12.57 -18.23 -9.97
C THR A 1 13.56 -17.83 -8.89
N ALA A 2 13.08 -17.64 -7.67
CA ALA A 2 13.90 -17.42 -6.49
C ALA A 2 13.86 -18.66 -5.59
N LYS A 3 14.97 -18.98 -4.94
CA LYS A 3 15.02 -20.03 -3.93
C LYS A 3 14.78 -19.40 -2.56
N ILE A 4 13.66 -19.71 -1.93
CA ILE A 4 13.37 -19.29 -0.57
C ILE A 4 14.23 -20.16 0.38
N ARG A 5 14.96 -19.54 1.29
CA ARG A 5 15.81 -20.24 2.26
C ARG A 5 14.99 -20.94 3.33
N LEU A 6 13.97 -20.27 3.84
CA LEU A 6 13.16 -20.71 4.98
C LEU A 6 11.71 -20.24 4.80
N VAL A 7 10.76 -21.10 5.14
CA VAL A 7 9.35 -20.77 5.36
C VAL A 7 8.99 -21.28 6.74
N THR A 8 8.62 -20.39 7.65
CA THR A 8 8.31 -20.73 9.04
C THR A 8 7.14 -19.92 9.57
N THR A 9 6.46 -20.42 10.58
CA THR A 9 5.47 -19.69 11.39
C THR A 9 6.06 -19.16 12.69
N ASP A 10 7.32 -19.45 12.98
CA ASP A 10 8.05 -18.91 14.12
C ASP A 10 8.68 -17.56 13.74
N ILE A 11 8.21 -16.50 14.38
CA ILE A 11 8.66 -15.13 14.08
C ILE A 11 10.13 -14.92 14.47
N ALA A 12 10.59 -15.54 15.57
CA ALA A 12 11.97 -15.39 16.01
C ALA A 12 12.93 -16.06 15.01
N GLU A 13 12.59 -17.27 14.53
CA GLU A 13 13.34 -17.96 13.48
C GLU A 13 13.34 -17.18 12.15
N ALA A 14 12.22 -16.54 11.80
CA ALA A 14 12.11 -15.72 10.59
C ALA A 14 12.95 -14.46 10.63
N LEU A 15 13.12 -13.87 11.82
CA LEU A 15 13.85 -12.61 12.02
C LEU A 15 15.34 -12.83 12.31
N ASP A 16 15.76 -14.05 12.63
CA ASP A 16 17.15 -14.37 12.93
C ASP A 16 18.06 -14.11 11.72
N GLY A 17 19.02 -13.21 11.89
CA GLY A 17 19.95 -12.79 10.85
C GLY A 17 19.33 -11.99 9.70
N ALA A 18 18.06 -11.58 9.80
CA ALA A 18 17.45 -10.69 8.83
C ALA A 18 17.94 -9.25 9.03
N GLU A 19 18.44 -8.62 7.98
CA GLU A 19 18.83 -7.20 8.00
C GLU A 19 17.62 -6.30 7.73
N VAL A 20 16.75 -6.71 6.80
CA VAL A 20 15.56 -5.95 6.39
C VAL A 20 14.33 -6.86 6.45
N VAL A 21 13.27 -6.35 7.07
CA VAL A 21 11.96 -7.02 7.20
C VAL A 21 10.93 -6.25 6.39
N TYR A 22 10.37 -6.89 5.36
CA TYR A 22 9.29 -6.32 4.55
C TYR A 22 7.94 -6.86 5.02
N PHE A 23 7.15 -6.01 5.65
CA PHE A 23 5.79 -6.35 6.05
C PHE A 23 4.82 -6.01 4.91
N THR A 24 4.31 -7.04 4.25
CA THR A 24 3.42 -6.91 3.08
C THR A 24 2.00 -7.44 3.32
N ALA A 25 1.69 -7.83 4.56
CA ALA A 25 0.36 -8.27 4.94
C ALA A 25 -0.63 -7.08 5.02
N PRO A 26 -1.95 -7.34 4.96
CA PRO A 26 -2.96 -6.31 5.13
C PRO A 26 -2.83 -5.56 6.47
N SER A 27 -3.27 -4.29 6.47
CA SER A 27 -3.08 -3.38 7.61
C SER A 27 -3.74 -3.87 8.90
N TYR A 28 -4.83 -4.62 8.83
CA TYR A 28 -5.45 -5.25 10.01
C TYR A 28 -4.55 -6.31 10.68
N GLY A 29 -3.53 -6.80 9.97
CA GLY A 29 -2.52 -7.71 10.53
C GLY A 29 -1.36 -7.00 11.24
N GLN A 30 -1.23 -5.68 11.13
CA GLN A 30 -0.09 -4.93 11.66
C GLN A 30 0.07 -5.09 13.16
N LYS A 31 -1.02 -4.90 13.93
CA LYS A 31 -0.93 -5.02 15.39
C LYS A 31 -0.47 -6.41 15.82
N ALA A 32 -1.07 -7.46 15.27
CA ALA A 32 -0.69 -8.84 15.61
C ALA A 32 0.78 -9.14 15.24
N PHE A 33 1.24 -8.61 14.10
CA PHE A 33 2.65 -8.71 13.70
C PHE A 33 3.56 -7.96 14.68
N PHE A 34 3.21 -6.73 15.08
CA PHE A 34 4.04 -5.94 16.01
C PHE A 34 4.15 -6.61 17.37
N ASP A 35 3.04 -7.15 17.90
CA ASP A 35 3.02 -7.86 19.18
C ASP A 35 3.98 -9.08 19.18
N LEU A 36 4.12 -9.76 18.04
CA LEU A 36 5.00 -10.91 17.88
C LEU A 36 6.45 -10.52 17.52
N ALA A 37 6.61 -9.56 16.62
CA ALA A 37 7.92 -9.23 16.06
C ALA A 37 8.77 -8.36 16.99
N VAL A 38 8.16 -7.35 17.65
CA VAL A 38 8.91 -6.39 18.47
C VAL A 38 9.79 -7.08 19.53
N PRO A 39 9.34 -8.09 20.30
CA PRO A 39 10.19 -8.79 21.24
C PRO A 39 11.39 -9.52 20.59
N ALA A 40 11.20 -10.02 19.36
CA ALA A 40 12.19 -10.82 18.63
C ALA A 40 13.16 -10.01 17.76
N LEU A 41 12.84 -8.74 17.49
CA LEU A 41 13.70 -7.86 16.70
C LEU A 41 15.01 -7.56 17.42
N SER A 42 16.06 -7.37 16.64
CA SER A 42 17.40 -6.95 17.10
C SER A 42 17.68 -5.51 16.69
N ASP A 43 18.48 -4.80 17.49
CA ASP A 43 18.93 -3.45 17.17
C ASP A 43 19.67 -3.42 15.82
N GLY A 44 19.46 -2.35 15.07
CA GLY A 44 20.04 -2.15 13.74
C GLY A 44 19.27 -2.79 12.59
N GLN A 45 18.25 -3.62 12.86
CA GLN A 45 17.35 -4.11 11.80
C GLN A 45 16.50 -2.99 11.21
N VAL A 46 16.02 -3.18 9.98
CA VAL A 46 15.12 -2.27 9.28
C VAL A 46 13.78 -2.93 9.04
N ILE A 47 12.68 -2.27 9.39
CA ILE A 47 11.33 -2.72 9.01
C ILE A 47 10.71 -1.73 8.03
N VAL A 48 10.18 -2.25 6.93
CA VAL A 48 9.45 -1.49 5.91
C VAL A 48 8.02 -2.00 5.81
N LEU A 49 7.04 -1.17 6.17
CA LEU A 49 5.62 -1.47 5.99
C LEU A 49 5.17 -1.14 4.56
N MET A 50 4.57 -2.10 3.86
CA MET A 50 4.21 -1.97 2.44
C MET A 50 2.75 -2.39 2.18
N PRO A 51 1.80 -1.44 2.05
CA PRO A 51 1.88 -0.01 2.41
C PRO A 51 1.86 0.23 3.92
N GLY A 52 2.24 1.46 4.33
CA GLY A 52 2.31 1.81 5.75
C GLY A 52 0.96 1.98 6.43
N ASN A 53 0.07 2.75 5.83
CA ASN A 53 -1.25 3.07 6.38
C ASN A 53 -1.16 3.51 7.86
N TYR A 54 -0.24 4.44 8.15
CA TYR A 54 0.06 4.98 9.49
C TYR A 54 0.65 3.97 10.50
N GLY A 55 0.87 2.71 10.11
CA GLY A 55 1.39 1.67 10.99
C GLY A 55 2.77 1.94 11.57
N THR A 56 3.61 2.71 10.86
CA THR A 56 4.93 3.12 11.36
C THR A 56 4.86 3.91 12.66
N LEU A 57 3.81 4.70 12.88
CA LEU A 57 3.60 5.45 14.12
C LEU A 57 3.39 4.49 15.30
N ALA A 58 2.52 3.49 15.13
CA ALA A 58 2.24 2.49 16.15
C ALA A 58 3.46 1.57 16.38
N LEU A 59 4.13 1.14 15.31
CA LEU A 59 5.33 0.31 15.40
C LEU A 59 6.46 1.03 16.16
N LYS A 60 6.74 2.30 15.84
CA LYS A 60 7.80 3.06 16.52
C LYS A 60 7.47 3.31 18.00
N ALA A 61 6.19 3.48 18.35
CA ALA A 61 5.78 3.54 19.75
C ALA A 61 6.07 2.22 20.49
N ALA A 62 5.69 1.08 19.91
CA ALA A 62 5.95 -0.24 20.49
C ALA A 62 7.45 -0.55 20.62
N LEU A 63 8.26 -0.20 19.61
CA LEU A 63 9.72 -0.37 19.67
C LEU A 63 10.35 0.49 20.78
N ARG A 64 9.88 1.73 20.93
CA ARG A 64 10.34 2.62 22.01
C ARG A 64 10.01 2.07 23.39
N GLU A 65 8.81 1.54 23.58
CA GLU A 65 8.40 0.90 24.85
C GLU A 65 9.26 -0.34 25.15
N ALA A 66 9.63 -1.10 24.12
CA ALA A 66 10.48 -2.28 24.23
C ALA A 66 11.99 -1.95 24.33
N GLY A 67 12.39 -0.68 24.20
CA GLY A 67 13.79 -0.25 24.24
C GLY A 67 14.60 -0.74 23.04
N LYS A 68 13.97 -0.93 21.87
CA LYS A 68 14.61 -1.44 20.64
C LYS A 68 15.02 -0.31 19.71
N ASP A 69 16.25 -0.37 19.18
CA ASP A 69 16.76 0.55 18.16
C ASP A 69 16.67 -0.07 16.77
N VAL A 70 15.46 0.03 16.19
CA VAL A 70 15.11 -0.50 14.86
C VAL A 70 14.74 0.68 13.96
N LEU A 71 15.28 0.66 12.74
CA LEU A 71 14.90 1.62 11.69
C LEU A 71 13.52 1.25 11.13
N VAL A 72 12.64 2.24 11.04
CA VAL A 72 11.25 2.04 10.59
C VAL A 72 10.97 2.89 9.37
N ALA A 73 10.37 2.28 8.36
CA ALA A 73 9.95 2.96 7.14
C ALA A 73 8.62 2.43 6.64
N GLU A 74 8.03 3.18 5.73
CA GLU A 74 6.83 2.74 5.01
C GLU A 74 6.83 3.21 3.56
N THR A 75 6.00 2.55 2.77
CA THR A 75 5.74 2.95 1.38
C THR A 75 4.29 3.37 1.19
N ASP A 76 4.04 4.21 0.17
CA ASP A 76 2.69 4.59 -0.25
C ASP A 76 1.94 3.44 -0.91
N ASN A 77 2.66 2.43 -1.42
CA ASN A 77 2.08 1.32 -2.15
C ASN A 77 3.06 0.14 -2.25
N LEU A 78 2.57 -1.00 -2.79
CA LEU A 78 3.42 -2.13 -3.16
C LEU A 78 4.15 -1.85 -4.48
N PRO A 79 5.38 -2.36 -4.69
CA PRO A 79 6.13 -2.20 -5.94
C PRO A 79 5.47 -2.88 -7.14
N TYR A 80 4.72 -3.94 -6.89
CA TYR A 80 4.09 -4.77 -7.92
C TYR A 80 2.58 -4.79 -7.78
N ALA A 81 1.87 -4.69 -8.91
CA ALA A 81 0.48 -5.10 -9.02
C ALA A 81 0.49 -6.60 -9.32
N CYS A 82 0.26 -7.43 -8.34
CA CYS A 82 0.38 -8.88 -8.47
C CYS A 82 -0.67 -9.64 -7.65
N ALA A 83 -0.86 -10.91 -8.01
CA ALA A 83 -1.70 -11.84 -7.26
C ALA A 83 -1.07 -13.23 -7.24
N ALA A 84 -1.17 -13.92 -6.12
CA ALA A 84 -0.84 -15.34 -6.05
C ALA A 84 -1.92 -16.14 -6.81
N THR A 85 -1.48 -17.02 -7.70
CA THR A 85 -2.37 -17.89 -8.49
C THR A 85 -2.35 -19.34 -7.95
N GLU A 86 -1.21 -19.75 -7.44
CA GLU A 86 -0.98 -21.07 -6.83
C GLU A 86 0.09 -20.90 -5.73
N PRO A 87 0.26 -21.84 -4.80
CA PRO A 87 1.35 -21.82 -3.83
C PRO A 87 2.72 -21.68 -4.52
N GLY A 88 3.45 -20.60 -4.20
CA GLY A 88 4.76 -20.31 -4.80
C GLY A 88 4.72 -19.68 -6.20
N VAL A 89 3.54 -19.43 -6.77
CA VAL A 89 3.38 -18.78 -8.08
C VAL A 89 2.67 -17.45 -7.96
N VAL A 90 3.33 -16.40 -8.45
CA VAL A 90 2.79 -15.03 -8.45
C VAL A 90 2.68 -14.53 -9.89
N ASN A 91 1.49 -14.09 -10.26
CA ASN A 91 1.26 -13.37 -11.52
C ASN A 91 1.48 -11.88 -11.31
N VAL A 92 2.55 -11.33 -11.88
CA VAL A 92 2.86 -9.89 -11.85
C VAL A 92 2.21 -9.24 -13.07
N ARG A 93 1.19 -8.41 -12.83
CA ARG A 93 0.42 -7.69 -13.86
C ARG A 93 1.04 -6.34 -14.20
N GLY A 94 1.79 -5.76 -13.27
CA GLY A 94 2.46 -4.48 -13.47
C GLY A 94 3.55 -4.23 -12.44
N VAL A 95 4.60 -3.57 -12.90
CA VAL A 95 5.69 -3.05 -12.06
C VAL A 95 5.58 -1.55 -12.02
N LYS A 96 5.54 -0.96 -10.84
CA LYS A 96 5.50 0.50 -10.70
C LYS A 96 6.83 1.12 -11.04
N LYS A 97 6.82 2.26 -11.72
CA LYS A 97 8.06 2.99 -12.09
C LYS A 97 8.81 3.49 -10.86
N ALA A 98 8.08 3.92 -9.84
CA ALA A 98 8.61 4.32 -8.54
C ALA A 98 7.55 4.16 -7.46
N VAL A 99 8.01 3.92 -6.24
CA VAL A 99 7.20 3.86 -5.01
C VAL A 99 7.79 4.86 -4.03
N THR A 100 6.93 5.61 -3.34
CA THR A 100 7.38 6.55 -2.32
C THR A 100 7.75 5.78 -1.05
N LEU A 101 8.97 6.06 -0.55
CA LEU A 101 9.51 5.49 0.69
C LEU A 101 9.76 6.63 1.67
N ALA A 102 9.28 6.49 2.89
CA ALA A 102 9.58 7.43 3.98
C ALA A 102 10.00 6.70 5.24
N ALA A 103 10.99 7.24 5.94
CA ALA A 103 11.41 6.75 7.25
C ALA A 103 10.72 7.50 8.39
N PHE A 104 10.66 6.88 9.56
CA PHE A 104 10.21 7.52 10.78
C PHE A 104 11.21 7.25 11.94
N PRO A 105 11.87 8.32 12.45
CA PRO A 105 11.80 9.72 12.01
C PRO A 105 12.37 9.94 10.60
N ALA A 106 11.96 11.02 9.94
CA ALA A 106 12.38 11.31 8.56
C ALA A 106 13.90 11.47 8.37
N GLY A 107 14.63 11.76 9.43
CA GLY A 107 16.11 11.82 9.45
C GLY A 107 16.79 10.50 9.14
N ASP A 108 16.12 9.38 9.38
CA ASP A 108 16.67 8.03 9.18
C ASP A 108 16.60 7.57 7.71
N TYR A 109 16.03 8.41 6.81
CA TYR A 109 15.79 8.04 5.41
C TYR A 109 17.04 7.50 4.70
N ALA A 110 18.20 8.15 4.85
CA ALA A 110 19.40 7.74 4.15
C ALA A 110 19.88 6.33 4.56
N ALA A 111 19.75 5.99 5.84
CA ALA A 111 20.09 4.66 6.35
C ALA A 111 19.11 3.60 5.86
N VAL A 112 17.81 3.91 5.85
CA VAL A 112 16.77 3.03 5.31
C VAL A 112 16.97 2.81 3.81
N GLU A 113 17.16 3.88 3.03
CA GLU A 113 17.36 3.80 1.58
C GLU A 113 18.55 2.91 1.23
N ALA A 114 19.68 3.08 1.93
CA ALA A 114 20.86 2.25 1.72
C ALA A 114 20.62 0.76 2.04
N ALA A 115 19.77 0.47 3.05
CA ALA A 115 19.45 -0.92 3.43
C ALA A 115 18.51 -1.60 2.43
N VAL A 116 17.63 -0.85 1.76
CA VAL A 116 16.62 -1.40 0.82
C VAL A 116 17.05 -1.28 -0.65
N ASP A 117 18.21 -0.68 -0.93
CA ASP A 117 18.69 -0.49 -2.30
C ASP A 117 18.85 -1.82 -3.04
N GLY A 118 18.39 -1.85 -4.29
CA GLY A 118 18.44 -3.07 -5.11
C GLY A 118 17.48 -4.20 -4.73
N ALA A 119 16.65 -4.05 -3.68
CA ALA A 119 15.73 -5.11 -3.22
C ALA A 119 14.59 -5.38 -4.21
N PHE A 120 14.17 -4.40 -4.99
CA PHE A 120 13.05 -4.50 -5.94
C PHE A 120 13.43 -3.94 -7.32
N CYS A 121 12.70 -4.37 -8.36
CA CYS A 121 12.85 -3.84 -9.73
C CYS A 121 12.15 -2.48 -9.92
N THR A 122 11.97 -1.70 -8.86
CA THR A 122 11.34 -0.37 -8.87
C THR A 122 12.27 0.65 -8.20
N GLY A 123 12.18 1.91 -8.62
CA GLY A 123 12.91 2.99 -7.96
C GLY A 123 12.21 3.47 -6.69
N TRP A 124 13.00 3.94 -5.73
CA TRP A 124 12.47 4.64 -4.57
C TRP A 124 12.35 6.14 -4.86
N ARG A 125 11.23 6.71 -4.47
CA ARG A 125 11.05 8.16 -4.39
C ARG A 125 11.06 8.54 -2.91
N LYS A 126 11.91 9.48 -2.54
CA LYS A 126 11.95 9.98 -1.18
C LYS A 126 10.61 10.63 -0.81
N GLY A 127 9.95 10.11 0.21
CA GLY A 127 8.80 10.73 0.86
C GLY A 127 9.26 11.84 1.82
N GLU A 128 8.47 12.88 1.95
CA GLU A 128 8.73 13.96 2.90
C GLU A 128 8.74 13.45 4.34
N ASN A 129 7.71 12.67 4.68
CA ASN A 129 7.53 12.00 5.95
C ASN A 129 6.46 10.90 5.82
N VAL A 130 6.28 10.09 6.87
CA VAL A 130 5.31 8.97 6.86
C VAL A 130 3.85 9.42 6.75
N LEU A 131 3.47 10.61 7.23
CA LEU A 131 2.13 11.14 7.03
C LEU A 131 1.87 11.42 5.55
N ALA A 132 2.82 12.08 4.87
CA ALA A 132 2.75 12.31 3.44
C ALA A 132 2.63 10.99 2.66
N THR A 133 3.42 9.98 3.05
CA THR A 133 3.44 8.67 2.41
C THR A 133 2.11 7.94 2.61
N SER A 134 1.61 7.84 3.84
CA SER A 134 0.32 7.20 4.12
C SER A 134 -0.86 7.91 3.45
N MET A 135 -0.90 9.25 3.51
CA MET A 135 -1.94 10.05 2.84
C MET A 135 -1.82 10.05 1.31
N SER A 136 -0.67 9.70 0.73
CA SER A 136 -0.50 9.53 -0.72
C SER A 136 -1.12 8.23 -1.24
N GLY A 137 -1.43 7.27 -0.38
CA GLY A 137 -2.15 6.06 -0.72
C GLY A 137 -3.54 6.38 -1.26
N VAL A 138 -3.84 5.96 -2.50
CA VAL A 138 -5.12 6.28 -3.16
C VAL A 138 -6.16 5.17 -3.01
N ASN A 139 -5.81 4.05 -2.37
CA ASN A 139 -6.71 2.91 -2.20
C ASN A 139 -8.01 3.32 -1.49
N MET A 140 -7.91 4.14 -0.45
CA MET A 140 -9.07 4.66 0.28
C MET A 140 -10.12 5.34 -0.62
N VAL A 141 -9.68 6.05 -1.66
CA VAL A 141 -10.61 6.76 -2.56
C VAL A 141 -11.06 5.91 -3.75
N VAL A 142 -10.20 5.03 -4.29
CA VAL A 142 -10.53 4.19 -5.44
C VAL A 142 -11.18 2.86 -5.08
N HIS A 143 -11.28 2.54 -3.81
CA HIS A 143 -11.90 1.31 -3.32
C HIS A 143 -13.23 1.58 -2.62
N CYS A 144 -13.24 2.36 -1.53
CA CYS A 144 -14.40 2.49 -0.66
C CYS A 144 -15.64 3.04 -1.37
N ALA A 145 -15.52 4.22 -1.99
CA ALA A 145 -16.63 4.85 -2.69
C ALA A 145 -17.13 4.02 -3.89
N PRO A 146 -16.28 3.48 -4.79
CA PRO A 146 -16.73 2.61 -5.86
C PRO A 146 -17.34 1.28 -5.39
N MET A 147 -16.88 0.68 -4.29
CA MET A 147 -17.51 -0.51 -3.73
C MET A 147 -18.97 -0.24 -3.37
N LEU A 148 -19.24 0.89 -2.70
CA LEU A 148 -20.60 1.29 -2.35
C LEU A 148 -21.44 1.65 -3.59
N ALA A 149 -20.87 2.37 -4.56
CA ALA A 149 -21.56 2.72 -5.80
C ALA A 149 -21.90 1.51 -6.68
N ASN A 150 -21.18 0.41 -6.53
CA ASN A 150 -21.41 -0.86 -7.24
C ASN A 150 -21.99 -1.97 -6.35
N ALA A 151 -22.50 -1.65 -5.15
CA ALA A 151 -22.91 -2.66 -4.18
C ALA A 151 -23.91 -3.66 -4.76
N GLY A 152 -25.00 -3.16 -5.36
CA GLY A 152 -26.01 -4.03 -5.98
C GLY A 152 -25.44 -4.88 -7.13
N ARG A 153 -24.49 -4.36 -7.89
CA ARG A 153 -23.83 -5.09 -8.96
C ARG A 153 -22.91 -6.18 -8.44
N ILE A 154 -22.12 -5.87 -7.38
CA ILE A 154 -21.25 -6.85 -6.73
C ILE A 154 -22.07 -8.02 -6.20
N GLU A 155 -23.20 -7.77 -5.54
CA GLU A 155 -24.07 -8.82 -5.01
C GLU A 155 -24.77 -9.62 -6.10
N SER A 156 -25.27 -8.98 -7.16
CA SER A 156 -26.00 -9.66 -8.22
C SER A 156 -25.11 -10.42 -9.20
N GLU A 157 -23.93 -9.89 -9.52
CA GLU A 157 -23.01 -10.48 -10.49
C GLU A 157 -21.90 -11.34 -9.87
N GLY A 158 -21.69 -11.29 -8.53
CA GLY A 158 -20.74 -12.16 -7.82
C GLY A 158 -19.29 -12.04 -8.31
N GLY A 159 -18.89 -10.88 -8.81
CA GLY A 159 -17.54 -10.65 -9.36
C GLY A 159 -17.40 -10.93 -10.86
N HIS A 160 -18.49 -11.14 -11.58
CA HIS A 160 -18.50 -11.34 -13.03
C HIS A 160 -18.56 -10.04 -13.82
N PHE A 161 -17.80 -9.02 -13.40
CA PHE A 161 -17.63 -7.76 -14.12
C PHE A 161 -16.23 -7.18 -13.90
N GLU A 162 -15.84 -6.24 -14.73
CA GLU A 162 -14.55 -5.53 -14.62
C GLU A 162 -14.70 -4.34 -13.66
N PHE A 163 -14.29 -4.50 -12.39
CA PHE A 163 -14.49 -3.48 -11.35
C PHE A 163 -13.87 -2.13 -11.73
N TYR A 164 -12.62 -2.13 -12.19
CA TYR A 164 -11.89 -0.91 -12.54
C TYR A 164 -12.24 -0.32 -13.92
N TYR A 165 -13.00 -1.06 -14.74
CA TYR A 165 -13.47 -0.57 -16.04
C TYR A 165 -14.98 -0.33 -16.00
N ALA A 166 -15.75 -1.38 -16.08
CA ALA A 166 -17.22 -1.28 -16.11
C ALA A 166 -17.83 -0.75 -14.79
N GLY A 167 -17.12 -0.95 -13.65
CA GLY A 167 -17.50 -0.39 -12.36
C GLY A 167 -17.10 1.08 -12.15
N MET A 168 -16.11 1.56 -12.89
CA MET A 168 -15.59 2.93 -12.80
C MET A 168 -16.19 3.83 -13.91
N THR A 169 -17.52 4.00 -13.90
CA THR A 169 -18.18 4.91 -14.84
C THR A 169 -17.78 6.36 -14.60
N PRO A 170 -18.02 7.29 -15.56
CA PRO A 170 -17.77 8.72 -15.33
C PRO A 170 -18.46 9.28 -14.08
N ALA A 171 -19.64 8.75 -13.71
CA ALA A 171 -20.33 9.14 -12.48
C ALA A 171 -19.60 8.67 -11.23
N VAL A 172 -19.12 7.43 -11.23
CA VAL A 172 -18.32 6.86 -10.12
C VAL A 172 -16.97 7.56 -10.02
N CYS A 173 -16.33 7.90 -11.15
CA CYS A 173 -15.08 8.67 -11.14
C CYS A 173 -15.27 10.06 -10.53
N ARG A 174 -16.37 10.75 -10.79
CA ARG A 174 -16.69 12.02 -10.10
C ARG A 174 -16.84 11.86 -8.58
N LEU A 175 -17.39 10.73 -8.11
CA LEU A 175 -17.46 10.43 -6.67
C LEU A 175 -16.07 10.21 -6.08
N ILE A 176 -15.21 9.45 -6.77
CA ILE A 176 -13.80 9.26 -6.38
C ILE A 176 -13.07 10.61 -6.30
N GLU A 177 -13.22 11.46 -7.32
CA GLU A 177 -12.61 12.79 -7.34
C GLU A 177 -13.13 13.71 -6.23
N ALA A 178 -14.39 13.55 -5.81
CA ALA A 178 -14.93 14.29 -4.67
C ALA A 178 -14.26 13.84 -3.37
N THR A 179 -14.17 12.54 -3.12
CA THR A 179 -13.45 11.96 -1.97
C THR A 179 -11.96 12.33 -1.98
N ASP A 180 -11.35 12.32 -3.17
CA ASP A 180 -9.93 12.70 -3.34
C ASP A 180 -9.68 14.17 -2.99
N ARG A 181 -10.61 15.06 -3.32
CA ARG A 181 -10.54 16.48 -2.90
C ARG A 181 -10.56 16.63 -1.37
N GLU A 182 -11.35 15.80 -0.67
CA GLU A 182 -11.37 15.78 0.81
C GLU A 182 -10.03 15.30 1.36
N ARG A 183 -9.49 14.18 0.83
CA ARG A 183 -8.16 13.68 1.18
C ARG A 183 -7.09 14.77 1.02
N LEU A 184 -7.07 15.46 -0.12
CA LEU A 184 -6.12 16.54 -0.40
C LEU A 184 -6.34 17.75 0.51
N ALA A 185 -7.58 18.02 0.91
CA ALA A 185 -7.86 19.10 1.86
C ALA A 185 -7.33 18.78 3.27
N VAL A 186 -7.49 17.54 3.72
CA VAL A 186 -6.91 17.05 4.99
C VAL A 186 -5.38 17.13 4.92
N ALA A 187 -4.76 16.65 3.85
CA ALA A 187 -3.32 16.71 3.67
C ALA A 187 -2.79 18.16 3.77
N ARG A 188 -3.46 19.12 3.10
CA ARG A 188 -3.09 20.54 3.20
C ARG A 188 -3.22 21.10 4.61
N ALA A 189 -4.20 20.63 5.40
CA ALA A 189 -4.33 21.04 6.81
C ALA A 189 -3.13 20.60 7.67
N TYR A 190 -2.46 19.50 7.27
CA TYR A 190 -1.19 19.06 7.86
C TYR A 190 0.05 19.66 7.18
N GLY A 191 -0.12 20.63 6.26
CA GLY A 191 1.00 21.28 5.55
C GLY A 191 1.59 20.43 4.42
N LEU A 192 0.90 19.38 3.98
CA LEU A 192 1.37 18.45 2.94
C LEU A 192 0.81 18.84 1.57
N ASP A 193 1.67 18.83 0.54
CA ASP A 193 1.28 19.06 -0.85
C ASP A 193 1.26 17.73 -1.63
N LEU A 194 0.11 17.09 -1.68
CA LEU A 194 -0.10 15.81 -2.34
C LEU A 194 -0.77 15.96 -3.70
N VAL A 195 -0.47 15.05 -4.60
CA VAL A 195 -1.06 15.01 -5.93
C VAL A 195 -2.39 14.25 -5.94
N SER A 196 -3.23 14.54 -6.94
CA SER A 196 -4.51 13.86 -7.12
C SER A 196 -4.34 12.38 -7.46
N THR A 197 -5.41 11.60 -7.25
CA THR A 197 -5.48 10.18 -7.61
C THR A 197 -5.14 9.95 -9.09
N ALA A 198 -5.68 10.77 -10.00
CA ALA A 198 -5.36 10.66 -11.42
C ALA A 198 -3.86 10.88 -11.68
N GLN A 199 -3.26 11.90 -11.04
CA GLN A 199 -1.82 12.16 -11.18
C GLN A 199 -0.97 11.05 -10.55
N THR A 200 -1.42 10.47 -9.43
CA THR A 200 -0.75 9.31 -8.82
C THR A 200 -0.67 8.14 -9.79
N PHE A 201 -1.76 7.80 -10.48
CA PHE A 201 -1.76 6.71 -11.45
C PHE A 201 -0.91 7.01 -12.69
N ARG A 202 -0.92 8.26 -13.19
CA ARG A 202 0.01 8.66 -14.27
C ARG A 202 1.47 8.45 -13.85
N ASN A 203 1.83 8.86 -12.62
CA ASN A 203 3.18 8.73 -12.09
C ASN A 203 3.60 7.26 -11.89
N GLN A 204 2.70 6.42 -11.37
CA GLN A 204 2.99 5.03 -11.01
C GLN A 204 3.03 4.11 -12.24
N TYR A 205 2.09 4.29 -13.17
CA TYR A 205 1.92 3.36 -14.32
C TYR A 205 2.34 3.96 -15.66
N GLY A 206 2.51 5.28 -15.74
CA GLY A 206 2.84 5.97 -16.98
C GLY A 206 1.70 5.96 -17.99
N VAL A 207 0.46 5.91 -17.50
CA VAL A 207 -0.75 5.99 -18.33
C VAL A 207 -1.12 7.46 -18.59
N GLU A 208 -1.73 7.72 -19.74
CA GLU A 208 -2.18 9.03 -20.14
C GLU A 208 -3.72 9.11 -20.08
N GLY A 209 -4.25 10.31 -20.00
CA GLY A 209 -5.69 10.58 -19.98
C GLY A 209 -5.99 11.98 -19.44
N GLU A 210 -7.05 12.62 -19.90
CA GLU A 210 -7.44 13.96 -19.43
C GLU A 210 -8.14 13.87 -18.05
N THR A 211 -9.02 12.90 -17.90
CA THR A 211 -9.82 12.68 -16.68
C THR A 211 -9.34 11.46 -15.89
N LEU A 212 -9.80 11.32 -14.65
CA LEU A 212 -9.57 10.08 -13.88
C LEU A 212 -10.16 8.87 -14.61
N TYR A 213 -11.31 9.02 -15.25
CA TYR A 213 -11.94 7.97 -16.04
C TYR A 213 -11.00 7.47 -17.15
N ASP A 214 -10.43 8.36 -17.94
CA ASP A 214 -9.52 8.01 -19.03
C ASP A 214 -8.28 7.28 -18.51
N VAL A 215 -7.69 7.79 -17.42
CA VAL A 215 -6.52 7.18 -16.76
C VAL A 215 -6.81 5.78 -16.26
N LEU A 216 -7.98 5.52 -15.69
CA LEU A 216 -8.38 4.19 -15.22
C LEU A 216 -8.60 3.24 -16.40
N GLN A 217 -9.33 3.69 -17.45
CA GLN A 217 -9.59 2.87 -18.64
C GLN A 217 -8.31 2.52 -19.41
N ALA A 218 -7.32 3.40 -19.41
CA ALA A 218 -6.03 3.19 -20.09
C ALA A 218 -5.05 2.28 -19.33
N ASN A 219 -5.33 1.92 -18.07
CA ASN A 219 -4.38 1.18 -17.23
C ASN A 219 -4.59 -0.35 -17.32
N PRO A 220 -3.76 -1.10 -18.08
CA PRO A 220 -3.93 -2.53 -18.27
C PRO A 220 -3.70 -3.36 -16.98
N ALA A 221 -3.03 -2.79 -15.97
CA ALA A 221 -2.78 -3.48 -14.69
C ALA A 221 -4.06 -3.75 -13.88
N PHE A 222 -5.17 -3.10 -14.24
CA PHE A 222 -6.47 -3.21 -13.57
C PHE A 222 -7.42 -4.26 -14.20
N ALA A 223 -7.02 -4.88 -15.32
CA ALA A 223 -7.83 -5.87 -16.00
C ALA A 223 -8.08 -7.13 -15.17
N GLY A 224 -9.26 -7.72 -15.31
CA GLY A 224 -9.63 -9.01 -14.73
C GLY A 224 -9.81 -8.98 -13.21
N PHE A 225 -10.08 -7.81 -12.61
CA PHE A 225 -10.31 -7.69 -11.18
C PHE A 225 -11.77 -7.32 -10.87
N ALA A 226 -12.39 -8.11 -9.98
CA ALA A 226 -13.67 -7.74 -9.37
C ALA A 226 -13.81 -8.33 -7.96
N PRO A 227 -14.33 -7.57 -6.99
CA PRO A 227 -14.71 -8.09 -5.69
C PRO A 227 -15.95 -8.99 -5.86
N LYS A 228 -15.93 -10.16 -5.19
CA LYS A 228 -17.05 -11.12 -5.27
C LYS A 228 -18.15 -10.83 -4.26
N THR A 229 -17.84 -10.11 -3.20
CA THR A 229 -18.75 -9.77 -2.10
C THR A 229 -18.41 -8.39 -1.57
N LEU A 230 -19.34 -7.76 -0.84
CA LEU A 230 -19.07 -6.52 -0.12
C LEU A 230 -18.12 -6.73 1.09
N HIS A 231 -18.04 -7.95 1.62
CA HIS A 231 -17.04 -8.30 2.62
C HIS A 231 -15.67 -8.53 1.96
N HIS A 232 -15.12 -7.48 1.37
CA HIS A 232 -13.84 -7.46 0.67
C HIS A 232 -12.90 -6.47 1.34
N ARG A 233 -11.57 -6.73 1.25
CA ARG A 233 -10.54 -5.87 1.85
C ARG A 233 -10.66 -4.39 1.47
N PHE A 234 -11.24 -4.08 0.33
CA PHE A 234 -11.52 -2.71 -0.11
C PHE A 234 -12.43 -1.93 0.84
N LEU A 235 -13.26 -2.62 1.63
CA LEU A 235 -14.04 -2.02 2.71
C LEU A 235 -13.48 -2.36 4.08
N THR A 236 -13.09 -3.63 4.31
CA THR A 236 -12.69 -4.11 5.63
C THR A 236 -11.25 -3.72 6.02
N GLU A 237 -10.45 -3.27 5.08
CA GLU A 237 -9.09 -2.75 5.32
C GLU A 237 -9.02 -1.24 5.07
N ASP A 238 -9.34 -0.79 3.84
CA ASP A 238 -9.08 0.60 3.45
C ASP A 238 -9.93 1.60 4.24
N THR A 239 -11.16 1.24 4.64
CA THR A 239 -11.99 2.13 5.48
C THR A 239 -11.41 2.33 6.88
N PRO A 240 -11.11 1.29 7.68
CA PRO A 240 -10.66 1.49 9.06
C PRO A 240 -9.17 1.85 9.20
N TYR A 241 -8.34 1.63 8.17
CA TYR A 241 -6.88 1.80 8.29
C TYR A 241 -6.29 2.85 7.37
N SER A 242 -7.04 3.36 6.38
CA SER A 242 -6.50 4.31 5.39
C SER A 242 -7.31 5.60 5.30
N MET A 243 -8.59 5.62 5.74
CA MET A 243 -9.46 6.82 5.74
C MET A 243 -9.36 7.62 7.02
#